data_64eb6c4ab2129931959b0b9dc30c428d
#
_entry.id   64eb6c4ab2129931959b0b9dc30c428d
#
_cell.length_a   1.000
_cell.length_b   1.000
_cell.length_c   1.000
_cell.angle_alpha   90.00
_cell.angle_beta   90.00
_cell.angle_gamma   90.00
#
_symmetry.space_group_name_H-M   'P 1'
#
loop_
_entity.id
_entity.type
_entity.pdbx_description
1 polymer ?
#
loop_
_entity_poly.entity_id
_entity_poly.type
_entity_poly.pdbx_seq_one_letter_code
_entity_poly.pdbx_strand_id
1 'polypeptide(L)' 'VGEGSRMGPMVLVGHDSTIGANCRLRNVVLWPRCSISSGTNLEEALVTPFGTVRREEFE' A
#
# COMPACT_ATOMS: atom_id res chain seq x y z
N VAL A 1 -1.03 -3.52 -10.16
CA VAL A 1 -0.41 -2.20 -10.00
C VAL A 1 -0.80 -1.32 -11.19
N GLY A 2 -1.37 -0.17 -10.91
CA GLY A 2 -1.79 0.74 -11.95
C GLY A 2 -0.63 1.47 -12.60
N GLU A 3 -0.92 2.08 -13.75
CA GLU A 3 0.08 2.82 -14.49
C GLU A 3 0.54 4.05 -13.73
N GLY A 4 1.83 4.33 -13.78
CA GLY A 4 2.41 5.48 -13.11
C GLY A 4 2.62 5.31 -11.62
N SER A 5 2.32 4.15 -11.09
CA SER A 5 2.52 3.90 -9.66
C SER A 5 4.01 3.68 -9.36
N ARG A 6 4.43 4.15 -8.19
CA ARG A 6 5.81 4.00 -7.75
C ARG A 6 5.82 3.27 -6.42
N MET A 7 6.64 2.26 -6.35
CA MET A 7 6.83 1.52 -5.11
C MET A 7 8.23 1.80 -4.59
N GLY A 8 8.27 2.24 -3.34
CA GLY A 8 9.52 2.62 -2.71
C GLY A 8 10.42 1.44 -2.43
N PRO A 9 11.50 1.67 -1.67
CA PRO A 9 12.53 0.63 -1.55
C PRO A 9 12.06 -0.67 -0.93
N MET A 10 11.01 -0.62 -0.14
CA MET A 10 10.50 -1.85 0.46
C MET A 10 8.97 -1.83 0.47
N VAL A 11 8.39 -2.59 -0.43
CA VAL A 11 6.93 -2.75 -0.50
C VAL A 11 6.64 -4.23 -0.69
N LEU A 12 5.83 -4.77 0.22
CA LEU A 12 5.36 -6.14 0.10
C LEU A 12 3.89 -6.10 -0.27
N VAL A 13 3.54 -6.82 -1.31
CA VAL A 13 2.16 -6.87 -1.79
C VAL A 13 1.66 -8.30 -1.68
N GLY A 14 0.59 -8.48 -0.91
CA GLY A 14 -0.02 -9.78 -0.77
C GLY A 14 -0.75 -10.22 -2.05
N HIS A 15 -1.06 -11.51 -2.13
CA HIS A 15 -1.76 -12.01 -3.30
C HIS A 15 -3.17 -11.42 -3.39
N ASP A 16 -3.69 -11.34 -4.61
CA ASP A 16 -5.02 -10.77 -4.86
C ASP A 16 -5.20 -9.33 -4.40
N SER A 17 -4.09 -8.61 -4.26
CA SER A 17 -4.14 -7.19 -3.94
C SER A 17 -4.15 -6.37 -5.23
N THR A 18 -4.87 -5.26 -5.19
CA THR A 18 -4.97 -4.36 -6.32
C THR A 18 -4.48 -2.98 -5.95
N ILE A 19 -3.64 -2.40 -6.77
CA ILE A 19 -3.13 -1.05 -6.55
C ILE A 19 -3.55 -0.19 -7.73
N GLY A 20 -4.18 0.92 -7.43
CA GLY A 20 -4.64 1.84 -8.47
C GLY A 20 -3.48 2.56 -9.16
N ALA A 21 -3.80 3.44 -10.10
CA ALA A 21 -2.80 4.19 -10.84
C ALA A 21 -2.27 5.36 -10.03
N ASN A 22 -1.05 5.78 -10.34
CA ASN A 22 -0.42 6.95 -9.72
C ASN A 22 -0.33 6.88 -8.20
N CYS A 23 -0.11 5.69 -7.68
CA CYS A 23 0.09 5.50 -6.24
C CYS A 23 1.57 5.59 -5.90
N ARG A 24 1.86 6.06 -4.69
CA ARG A 24 3.23 6.09 -4.18
C ARG A 24 3.26 5.36 -2.85
N LEU A 25 4.03 4.30 -2.81
CA LEU A 25 4.14 3.46 -1.62
C LEU A 25 5.60 3.35 -1.22
N ARG A 26 5.87 3.57 0.06
CA ARG A 26 7.23 3.44 0.61
C ARG A 26 7.15 2.71 1.92
N ASN A 27 7.92 1.63 2.03
CA ASN A 27 7.93 0.82 3.25
C ASN A 27 6.52 0.42 3.67
N VAL A 28 5.76 -0.08 2.70
CA VAL A 28 4.36 -0.44 2.92
C VAL A 28 4.20 -1.95 2.79
N VAL A 29 3.42 -2.52 3.67
CA VAL A 29 3.07 -3.94 3.60
C VAL A 29 1.58 -4.02 3.32
N LEU A 30 1.23 -4.67 2.24
CA LEU A 30 -0.16 -4.92 1.90
C LEU A 30 -0.51 -6.37 2.20
N TRP A 31 -1.57 -6.57 2.96
CA TRP A 31 -2.09 -7.90 3.21
C TRP A 31 -2.82 -8.39 1.95
N PRO A 32 -3.01 -9.73 1.85
CA PRO A 32 -3.78 -10.27 0.73
C PRO A 32 -5.19 -9.68 0.67
N ARG A 33 -5.70 -9.56 -0.54
CA ARG A 33 -7.05 -9.08 -0.80
C ARG A 33 -7.28 -7.63 -0.38
N CYS A 34 -6.25 -6.82 -0.44
CA CYS A 34 -6.37 -5.39 -0.19
C CYS A 34 -6.48 -4.66 -1.52
N SER A 35 -7.11 -3.50 -1.50
CA SER A 35 -7.11 -2.65 -2.68
C SER A 35 -6.75 -1.23 -2.30
N ILE A 36 -5.98 -0.62 -3.18
CA ILE A 36 -5.49 0.74 -3.02
C ILE A 36 -6.10 1.59 -4.11
N SER A 37 -6.74 2.69 -3.72
CA SER A 37 -7.33 3.62 -4.67
C SER A 37 -6.25 4.36 -5.45
N SER A 38 -6.60 4.82 -6.65
CA SER A 38 -5.68 5.61 -7.46
C SER A 38 -5.30 6.90 -6.71
N GLY A 39 -4.05 7.30 -6.88
CA GLY A 39 -3.55 8.52 -6.30
C GLY A 39 -3.22 8.42 -4.81
N THR A 40 -3.20 7.23 -4.25
CA THR A 40 -2.89 7.04 -2.84
C THR A 40 -1.40 7.15 -2.57
N ASN A 41 -1.03 7.93 -1.56
CA ASN A 41 0.35 8.06 -1.12
C ASN A 41 0.46 7.50 0.30
N LEU A 42 1.30 6.49 0.48
CA LEU A 42 1.50 5.87 1.78
C LEU A 42 2.99 5.77 2.07
N GLU A 43 3.35 6.03 3.32
CA GLU A 43 4.72 5.91 3.80
C GLU A 43 4.69 5.18 5.12
N GLU A 44 5.50 4.13 5.21
CA GLU A 44 5.63 3.36 6.45
C GLU A 44 4.26 2.97 7.02
N ALA A 45 3.48 2.28 6.21
CA ALA A 45 2.13 1.90 6.58
C ALA A 45 1.90 0.41 6.38
N LEU A 46 0.90 -0.09 7.09
CA LEU A 46 0.45 -1.47 6.92
C LEU A 46 -1.00 -1.41 6.45
N VAL A 47 -1.25 -1.97 5.30
CA VAL A 47 -2.61 -2.00 4.75
C VAL A 47 -3.20 -3.39 4.97
N THR A 48 -4.34 -3.43 5.64
CA THR A 48 -5.05 -4.67 5.93
C THR A 48 -6.47 -4.59 5.42
N PRO A 49 -7.17 -5.74 5.28
CA PRO A 49 -8.58 -5.72 4.91
C PRO A 49 -9.46 -5.01 5.95
N PHE A 50 -8.94 -4.80 7.13
CA PHE A 50 -9.68 -4.13 8.21
C PHE A 50 -9.41 -2.63 8.27
N GLY A 51 -8.39 -2.17 7.57
CA GLY A 51 -8.04 -0.76 7.56
C GLY A 51 -6.56 -0.57 7.35
N THR A 52 -6.16 0.68 7.23
CA THR A 52 -4.77 1.05 7.05
C THR A 52 -4.20 1.51 8.38
N VAL A 53 -3.08 0.93 8.76
CA VAL A 53 -2.39 1.30 10.00
C VAL A 53 -1.10 2.02 9.62
N ARG A 54 -0.95 3.24 10.10
CA ARG A 54 0.27 4.00 9.87
C ARG A 54 1.27 3.70 10.96
N ARG A 55 2.53 3.93 10.64
CA ARG A 55 3.60 3.69 11.60
C ARG A 55 3.34 4.35 12.96
N GLU A 56 2.89 5.57 12.95
CA GLU A 56 2.65 6.31 14.19
C GLU A 56 1.51 5.74 15.03
N GLU A 57 0.71 4.84 14.45
CA GLU A 57 -0.39 4.21 15.16
C GLU A 57 0.00 2.88 15.79
N PHE A 58 1.01 2.22 15.27
CA PHE A 58 1.42 0.91 15.77
C PHE A 58 2.80 0.92 16.42
N GLU A 59 3.37 2.06 16.57
CA GLU A 59 4.68 2.21 17.19
C GLU A 59 4.61 2.30 18.69
#